data_bbfb5087310ce99f2634453013f72fe6
#
_entry.id   bbfb5087310ce99f2634453013f72fe6
#
_cell.length_a   1.000
_cell.length_b   1.000
_cell.length_c   1.000
_cell.angle_alpha   90.00
_cell.angle_beta   90.00
_cell.angle_gamma   90.00
#
_symmetry.space_group_name_H-M   'P 1'
#
loop_
_entity.id
_entity.type
_entity.pdbx_description
1 polymer ?
#
loop_
_entity_poly.entity_id
_entity_poly.type
_entity_poly.pdbx_seq_one_letter_code
_entity_poly.pdbx_strand_id
1 'polypeptide(L)'
;MLAQGGGQNLVYSPLNVYMALSMLCECTDGNSRAQILNLLGQSDLASVRAQASALWNANYCADGAVMSVLASSLWLRDGTNYVQSTLDTLAKTYYASTFSGEMGSDDYNKVLQSWLNEQTGGLLQEQASGVSFDPDTILAQATTIYYRAKWSEEFSKSQTSEDTFHADSGDITCEFMHRSDTGTYYWGEKFGAVNLSLRESGAMKLLLPDEGVTPEALLQDGEAMNFLLGGEWENSKFLIVNLSVPKFDVSSDLNLNKSLQVLGVTDV
;
A
#
# COMPACT_ATOMS: atom_id res chain seq x y z
N MET A 1 -12.29 2.92 -2.97
CA MET A 1 -11.85 1.83 -2.08
C MET A 1 -11.88 2.27 -0.62
N LEU A 2 -10.96 3.13 -0.16
CA LEU A 2 -10.89 3.54 1.26
C LEU A 2 -12.16 4.23 1.78
N ALA A 3 -12.82 5.05 0.97
CA ALA A 3 -14.06 5.74 1.36
C ALA A 3 -15.26 4.82 1.69
N GLN A 4 -15.12 3.52 1.56
CA GLN A 4 -16.16 2.53 1.89
C GLN A 4 -15.91 1.82 3.22
N GLY A 5 -14.93 2.26 4.01
CA GLY A 5 -14.45 1.60 5.21
C GLY A 5 -15.39 1.56 6.41
N GLY A 6 -16.52 2.29 6.38
CA GLY A 6 -17.55 2.18 7.42
C GLY A 6 -17.08 2.56 8.82
N GLY A 7 -16.19 3.54 8.98
CA GLY A 7 -15.66 3.99 10.27
C GLY A 7 -14.55 3.11 10.86
N GLN A 8 -13.96 2.22 10.05
CA GLN A 8 -12.80 1.42 10.46
C GLN A 8 -11.50 2.01 9.93
N ASN A 9 -10.42 1.81 10.69
CA ASN A 9 -9.08 2.12 10.20
C ASN A 9 -8.72 1.22 9.02
N LEU A 10 -8.25 1.82 7.93
CA LEU A 10 -7.86 1.09 6.73
C LEU A 10 -6.45 1.49 6.29
N VAL A 11 -5.68 0.51 5.84
CA VAL A 11 -4.37 0.71 5.23
C VAL A 11 -4.34 0.00 3.88
N TYR A 12 -3.74 0.64 2.88
CA TYR A 12 -3.72 0.14 1.51
C TYR A 12 -2.53 0.74 0.76
N SER A 13 -1.88 -0.08 -0.05
CA SER A 13 -0.75 0.35 -0.90
C SER A 13 -1.17 0.40 -2.38
N PRO A 14 -1.38 1.59 -2.97
CA PRO A 14 -1.67 1.72 -4.40
C PRO A 14 -0.55 1.15 -5.28
N LEU A 15 0.71 1.32 -4.86
CA LEU A 15 1.86 0.78 -5.58
C LEU A 15 1.82 -0.75 -5.64
N ASN A 16 1.48 -1.41 -4.53
CA ASN A 16 1.38 -2.88 -4.50
C ASN A 16 0.28 -3.39 -5.44
N VAL A 17 -0.89 -2.73 -5.41
CA VAL A 17 -2.01 -3.07 -6.32
C VAL A 17 -1.63 -2.84 -7.78
N TYR A 18 -0.95 -1.73 -8.09
CA TYR A 18 -0.45 -1.46 -9.44
C TYR A 18 0.50 -2.57 -9.93
N MET A 19 1.45 -3.00 -9.10
CA MET A 19 2.39 -4.07 -9.44
C MET A 19 1.67 -5.41 -9.65
N ALA A 20 0.73 -5.76 -8.78
CA ALA A 20 -0.07 -6.98 -8.90
C ALA A 20 -0.91 -7.00 -10.20
N LEU A 21 -1.60 -5.90 -10.51
CA LEU A 21 -2.38 -5.77 -11.75
C LEU A 21 -1.49 -5.79 -12.99
N SER A 22 -0.31 -5.19 -12.92
CA SER A 22 0.67 -5.22 -14.01
C SER A 22 1.13 -6.65 -14.32
N MET A 23 1.40 -7.45 -13.29
CA MET A 23 1.74 -8.88 -13.44
C MET A 23 0.55 -9.69 -13.97
N LEU A 24 -0.66 -9.41 -13.49
CA LEU A 24 -1.88 -10.05 -13.95
C LEU A 24 -2.13 -9.77 -15.45
N CYS A 25 -1.79 -8.56 -15.92
CA CYS A 25 -1.88 -8.20 -17.33
C CYS A 25 -1.00 -9.09 -18.23
N GLU A 26 0.15 -9.56 -17.75
CA GLU A 26 1.00 -10.53 -18.45
C GLU A 26 0.37 -11.93 -18.54
N CYS A 27 -0.44 -12.30 -17.56
CA CYS A 27 -1.07 -13.61 -17.45
C CYS A 27 -2.44 -13.68 -18.15
N THR A 28 -2.96 -12.57 -18.65
CA THR A 28 -4.28 -12.45 -19.28
C THR A 28 -4.16 -12.15 -20.77
N ASP A 29 -5.26 -12.29 -21.51
CA ASP A 29 -5.37 -11.92 -22.93
C ASP A 29 -6.77 -11.37 -23.26
N GLY A 30 -6.95 -10.87 -24.49
CA GLY A 30 -8.25 -10.38 -24.97
C GLY A 30 -8.86 -9.30 -24.10
N ASN A 31 -10.13 -9.46 -23.74
CA ASN A 31 -10.90 -8.47 -23.01
C ASN A 31 -10.40 -8.26 -21.57
N SER A 32 -10.02 -9.32 -20.86
CA SER A 32 -9.47 -9.21 -19.50
C SER A 32 -8.23 -8.31 -19.48
N ARG A 33 -7.28 -8.54 -20.41
CA ARG A 33 -6.10 -7.69 -20.55
C ARG A 33 -6.48 -6.23 -20.87
N ALA A 34 -7.41 -6.03 -21.78
CA ALA A 34 -7.83 -4.69 -22.19
C ALA A 34 -8.44 -3.90 -21.01
N GLN A 35 -9.22 -4.55 -20.17
CA GLN A 35 -9.80 -3.94 -18.97
C GLN A 35 -8.71 -3.52 -17.96
N ILE A 36 -7.70 -4.38 -17.74
CA ILE A 36 -6.59 -4.08 -16.84
C ILE A 36 -5.75 -2.91 -17.40
N LEU A 37 -5.40 -2.95 -18.70
CA LEU A 37 -4.66 -1.88 -19.36
C LEU A 37 -5.37 -0.53 -19.21
N ASN A 38 -6.69 -0.51 -19.43
CA ASN A 38 -7.50 0.69 -19.28
C ASN A 38 -7.47 1.22 -17.82
N LEU A 39 -7.61 0.34 -16.83
CA LEU A 39 -7.53 0.71 -15.42
C LEU A 39 -6.15 1.28 -15.04
N LEU A 40 -5.08 0.70 -15.58
CA LEU A 40 -3.70 1.16 -15.34
C LEU A 40 -3.35 2.43 -16.15
N GLY A 41 -4.24 2.89 -17.04
CA GLY A 41 -3.98 4.02 -17.94
C GLY A 41 -2.87 3.75 -18.96
N GLN A 42 -2.71 2.48 -19.38
CA GLN A 42 -1.66 2.04 -20.28
C GLN A 42 -2.21 1.59 -21.62
N SER A 43 -1.45 1.80 -22.70
CA SER A 43 -1.88 1.46 -24.08
C SER A 43 -1.61 0.01 -24.43
N ASP A 44 -0.57 -0.60 -23.84
CA ASP A 44 -0.09 -1.94 -24.20
C ASP A 44 0.82 -2.54 -23.12
N LEU A 45 1.21 -3.81 -23.28
CA LEU A 45 2.13 -4.49 -22.35
C LEU A 45 3.52 -3.84 -22.29
N ALA A 46 4.00 -3.23 -23.37
CA ALA A 46 5.32 -2.61 -23.36
C ALA A 46 5.33 -1.37 -22.43
N SER A 47 4.27 -0.58 -22.46
CA SER A 47 4.09 0.57 -21.56
C SER A 47 3.90 0.13 -20.10
N VAL A 48 3.14 -0.93 -19.83
CA VAL A 48 3.01 -1.52 -18.48
C VAL A 48 4.38 -1.96 -17.95
N ARG A 49 5.16 -2.71 -18.74
CA ARG A 49 6.49 -3.18 -18.35
C ARG A 49 7.44 -2.02 -18.04
N ALA A 50 7.46 -1.02 -18.90
CA ALA A 50 8.29 0.16 -18.70
C ALA A 50 7.93 0.90 -17.41
N GLN A 51 6.64 1.11 -17.17
CA GLN A 51 6.15 1.79 -15.97
C GLN A 51 6.41 0.97 -14.70
N ALA A 52 6.11 -0.34 -14.72
CA ALA A 52 6.35 -1.22 -13.57
C ALA A 52 7.83 -1.28 -13.19
N SER A 53 8.71 -1.42 -14.20
CA SER A 53 10.16 -1.40 -13.98
C SER A 53 10.65 -0.04 -13.44
N ALA A 54 10.14 1.07 -13.96
CA ALA A 54 10.47 2.40 -13.46
C ALA A 54 10.03 2.60 -12.00
N LEU A 55 8.80 2.18 -11.66
CA LEU A 55 8.26 2.23 -10.31
C LEU A 55 9.07 1.36 -9.35
N TRP A 56 9.43 0.14 -9.76
CA TRP A 56 10.25 -0.75 -8.94
C TRP A 56 11.61 -0.13 -8.65
N ASN A 57 12.31 0.34 -9.67
CA ASN A 57 13.64 0.95 -9.52
C ASN A 57 13.61 2.24 -8.68
N ALA A 58 12.53 3.02 -8.77
CA ALA A 58 12.38 4.25 -8.00
C ALA A 58 12.06 4.02 -6.53
N ASN A 59 11.49 2.85 -6.18
CA ASN A 59 10.98 2.57 -4.84
C ASN A 59 11.75 1.48 -4.11
N TYR A 60 12.57 0.66 -4.79
CA TYR A 60 13.32 -0.40 -4.13
C TYR A 60 14.58 0.16 -3.45
N CYS A 61 14.67 -0.07 -2.14
CA CYS A 61 15.85 0.24 -1.32
C CYS A 61 15.93 -0.77 -0.18
N ALA A 62 17.01 -1.54 -0.13
CA ALA A 62 17.15 -2.64 0.85
C ALA A 62 18.12 -2.33 2.01
N ASP A 63 18.72 -1.14 2.03
CA ASP A 63 19.70 -0.73 3.02
C ASP A 63 19.57 0.76 3.41
N GLY A 64 20.29 1.15 4.47
CA GLY A 64 20.34 2.56 4.89
C GLY A 64 19.25 2.96 5.88
N ALA A 65 18.95 4.27 5.88
CA ALA A 65 17.94 4.88 6.76
C ALA A 65 16.51 4.53 6.35
N VAL A 66 16.34 4.14 5.09
CA VAL A 66 15.09 3.69 4.48
C VAL A 66 15.24 2.25 4.04
N MET A 67 14.22 1.46 4.29
CA MET A 67 14.04 0.14 3.71
C MET A 67 12.70 0.11 3.00
N SER A 68 12.74 -0.15 1.69
CA SER A 68 11.56 -0.29 0.84
C SER A 68 11.76 -1.52 -0.04
N VAL A 69 11.25 -2.65 0.40
CA VAL A 69 11.39 -3.94 -0.28
C VAL A 69 10.10 -4.25 -1.01
N LEU A 70 10.18 -4.23 -2.33
CA LEU A 70 9.11 -4.67 -3.21
C LEU A 70 9.43 -6.11 -3.63
N ALA A 71 8.54 -7.03 -3.31
CA ALA A 71 8.71 -8.42 -3.71
C ALA A 71 7.46 -8.94 -4.42
N SER A 72 7.68 -9.77 -5.41
CA SER A 72 6.64 -10.39 -6.24
C SER A 72 6.89 -11.88 -6.36
N SER A 73 5.84 -12.67 -6.42
CA SER A 73 5.94 -14.12 -6.60
C SER A 73 4.79 -14.70 -7.40
N LEU A 74 5.08 -15.83 -8.03
CA LEU A 74 4.14 -16.70 -8.73
C LEU A 74 4.13 -18.06 -8.06
N TRP A 75 2.94 -18.57 -7.87
CA TRP A 75 2.67 -19.85 -7.26
C TRP A 75 1.92 -20.72 -8.27
N LEU A 76 2.56 -21.79 -8.70
CA LEU A 76 2.13 -22.62 -9.82
C LEU A 76 1.70 -24.00 -9.33
N ARG A 77 0.60 -24.52 -9.89
CA ARG A 77 0.19 -25.90 -9.66
C ARG A 77 1.13 -26.86 -10.40
N ASP A 78 1.61 -27.88 -9.69
CA ASP A 78 2.38 -28.96 -10.31
C ASP A 78 1.60 -29.68 -11.42
N GLY A 79 2.33 -30.12 -12.43
CA GLY A 79 1.77 -30.85 -13.57
C GLY A 79 0.98 -30.00 -14.57
N THR A 80 0.93 -28.69 -14.41
CA THR A 80 0.32 -27.76 -15.36
C THR A 80 1.38 -27.19 -16.32
N ASN A 81 1.03 -27.07 -17.61
CA ASN A 81 1.90 -26.44 -18.58
C ASN A 81 1.70 -24.92 -18.59
N TYR A 82 2.79 -24.19 -18.42
CA TYR A 82 2.81 -22.73 -18.45
C TYR A 82 3.62 -22.21 -19.64
N VAL A 83 3.28 -21.02 -20.10
CA VAL A 83 4.02 -20.34 -21.18
C VAL A 83 5.34 -19.81 -20.63
N GLN A 84 6.45 -20.45 -20.97
CA GLN A 84 7.77 -20.13 -20.43
C GLN A 84 8.16 -18.65 -20.66
N SER A 85 7.83 -18.07 -21.81
CA SER A 85 8.14 -16.66 -22.10
C SER A 85 7.40 -15.68 -21.17
N THR A 86 6.22 -16.04 -20.69
CA THR A 86 5.49 -15.24 -19.67
C THR A 86 6.20 -15.31 -18.31
N LEU A 87 6.60 -16.52 -17.87
CA LEU A 87 7.36 -16.69 -16.64
C LEU A 87 8.69 -15.93 -16.68
N ASP A 88 9.40 -16.01 -17.81
CA ASP A 88 10.66 -15.27 -18.03
C ASP A 88 10.45 -13.75 -17.97
N THR A 89 9.35 -13.25 -18.52
CA THR A 89 9.00 -11.83 -18.47
C THR A 89 8.71 -11.40 -17.03
N LEU A 90 7.93 -12.17 -16.28
CA LEU A 90 7.61 -11.88 -14.90
C LEU A 90 8.85 -11.88 -14.01
N ALA A 91 9.74 -12.84 -14.21
CA ALA A 91 11.01 -12.89 -13.49
C ALA A 91 11.94 -11.71 -13.82
N LYS A 92 12.06 -11.32 -15.09
CA LYS A 92 13.02 -10.29 -15.55
C LYS A 92 12.52 -8.85 -15.36
N THR A 93 11.21 -8.63 -15.53
CA THR A 93 10.62 -7.27 -15.53
C THR A 93 10.04 -6.90 -14.16
N TYR A 94 9.45 -7.89 -13.47
CA TYR A 94 8.77 -7.69 -12.18
C TYR A 94 9.54 -8.31 -11.01
N TYR A 95 10.71 -8.89 -11.29
CA TYR A 95 11.56 -9.57 -10.30
C TYR A 95 10.81 -10.66 -9.50
N ALA A 96 9.83 -11.28 -10.16
CA ALA A 96 8.98 -12.27 -9.50
C ALA A 96 9.71 -13.60 -9.29
N SER A 97 9.71 -14.08 -8.06
CA SER A 97 10.11 -15.44 -7.72
C SER A 97 9.02 -16.44 -8.16
N THR A 98 9.41 -17.60 -8.66
CA THR A 98 8.45 -18.62 -9.09
C THR A 98 8.59 -19.86 -8.23
N PHE A 99 7.46 -20.34 -7.72
CA PHE A 99 7.34 -21.54 -6.91
C PHE A 99 6.38 -22.52 -7.60
N SER A 100 6.59 -23.83 -7.42
CA SER A 100 5.70 -24.87 -7.94
C SER A 100 5.44 -25.90 -6.85
N GLY A 101 4.20 -26.36 -6.75
CA GLY A 101 3.79 -27.32 -5.74
C GLY A 101 2.33 -27.75 -5.85
N GLU A 102 1.92 -28.61 -4.92
CA GLU A 102 0.54 -29.08 -4.82
C GLU A 102 -0.33 -28.01 -4.14
N MET A 103 -1.23 -27.38 -4.92
CA MET A 103 -2.14 -26.36 -4.41
C MET A 103 -3.01 -26.93 -3.28
N GLY A 104 -3.15 -26.13 -2.20
CA GLY A 104 -3.93 -26.51 -1.02
C GLY A 104 -3.22 -27.46 -0.06
N SER A 105 -2.05 -28.00 -0.40
CA SER A 105 -1.28 -28.82 0.55
C SER A 105 -0.71 -27.98 1.69
N ASP A 106 -0.65 -28.56 2.89
CA ASP A 106 -0.08 -27.88 4.07
C ASP A 106 1.36 -27.41 3.85
N ASP A 107 2.16 -28.21 3.16
CA ASP A 107 3.57 -27.90 2.94
C ASP A 107 3.72 -26.74 1.95
N TYR A 108 2.92 -26.69 0.88
CA TYR A 108 2.99 -25.57 -0.06
C TYR A 108 2.43 -24.28 0.53
N ASN A 109 1.37 -24.38 1.36
CA ASN A 109 0.85 -23.25 2.12
C ASN A 109 1.90 -22.68 3.09
N LYS A 110 2.68 -23.52 3.79
CA LYS A 110 3.77 -23.08 4.66
C LYS A 110 4.87 -22.34 3.88
N VAL A 111 5.17 -22.74 2.65
CA VAL A 111 6.15 -22.03 1.82
C VAL A 111 5.64 -20.62 1.49
N LEU A 112 4.35 -20.46 1.14
CA LEU A 112 3.74 -19.15 0.91
C LEU A 112 3.77 -18.29 2.17
N GLN A 113 3.35 -18.84 3.30
CA GLN A 113 3.31 -18.14 4.58
C GLN A 113 4.71 -17.67 5.00
N SER A 114 5.73 -18.53 4.83
CA SER A 114 7.12 -18.17 5.11
C SER A 114 7.60 -17.06 4.19
N TRP A 115 7.31 -17.15 2.89
CA TRP A 115 7.68 -16.12 1.92
C TRP A 115 7.03 -14.78 2.28
N LEU A 116 5.72 -14.74 2.56
CA LEU A 116 5.01 -13.53 2.97
C LEU A 116 5.64 -12.90 4.22
N ASN A 117 5.93 -13.73 5.22
CA ASN A 117 6.53 -13.26 6.46
C ASN A 117 7.96 -12.71 6.25
N GLU A 118 8.80 -13.39 5.47
CA GLU A 118 10.15 -12.94 5.14
C GLU A 118 10.16 -11.63 4.38
N GLN A 119 9.31 -11.51 3.32
CA GLN A 119 9.28 -10.32 2.47
C GLN A 119 8.68 -9.09 3.18
N THR A 120 8.01 -9.28 4.30
CA THR A 120 7.43 -8.19 5.11
C THR A 120 8.18 -7.94 6.42
N GLY A 121 9.39 -8.51 6.55
CA GLY A 121 10.24 -8.31 7.74
C GLY A 121 9.58 -8.81 9.03
N GLY A 122 8.71 -9.80 8.95
CA GLY A 122 8.00 -10.40 10.07
C GLY A 122 6.72 -9.65 10.50
N LEU A 123 6.36 -8.55 9.86
CA LEU A 123 5.20 -7.74 10.26
C LEU A 123 3.85 -8.43 10.01
N LEU A 124 3.79 -9.35 9.06
CA LEU A 124 2.54 -10.07 8.70
C LEU A 124 2.51 -11.51 9.21
N GLN A 125 3.25 -11.85 10.26
CA GLN A 125 3.36 -13.23 10.75
C GLN A 125 1.99 -13.83 11.11
N GLU A 126 1.14 -13.09 11.80
CA GLU A 126 -0.19 -13.55 12.19
C GLU A 126 -1.12 -13.66 10.97
N GLN A 127 -1.18 -12.62 10.15
CA GLN A 127 -2.02 -12.56 8.96
C GLN A 127 -1.60 -13.62 7.94
N ALA A 128 -0.30 -13.78 7.71
CA ALA A 128 0.23 -14.78 6.78
C ALA A 128 -0.11 -16.21 7.20
N SER A 129 -0.18 -16.50 8.49
CA SER A 129 -0.51 -17.84 9.00
C SER A 129 -1.89 -18.35 8.58
N GLY A 130 -2.82 -17.43 8.26
CA GLY A 130 -4.16 -17.76 7.77
C GLY A 130 -4.28 -17.87 6.25
N VAL A 131 -3.22 -17.54 5.50
CA VAL A 131 -3.24 -17.60 4.03
C VAL A 131 -3.02 -19.01 3.53
N SER A 132 -3.88 -19.48 2.64
CA SER A 132 -3.78 -20.79 2.02
C SER A 132 -4.27 -20.73 0.57
N PHE A 133 -3.78 -21.64 -0.26
CA PHE A 133 -4.32 -21.83 -1.61
C PHE A 133 -5.57 -22.69 -1.57
N ASP A 134 -6.55 -22.33 -2.42
CA ASP A 134 -7.61 -23.26 -2.78
C ASP A 134 -7.00 -24.40 -3.61
N PRO A 135 -7.36 -25.67 -3.33
CA PRO A 135 -6.86 -26.84 -4.11
C PRO A 135 -7.14 -26.75 -5.60
N ASP A 136 -8.18 -26.01 -6.01
CA ASP A 136 -8.54 -25.82 -7.42
C ASP A 136 -7.76 -24.69 -8.11
N THR A 137 -6.97 -23.91 -7.36
CA THR A 137 -6.12 -22.84 -7.91
C THR A 137 -5.11 -23.42 -8.91
N ILE A 138 -4.98 -22.80 -10.07
CA ILE A 138 -4.00 -23.16 -11.10
C ILE A 138 -2.74 -22.27 -10.95
N LEU A 139 -2.95 -20.98 -10.76
CA LEU A 139 -1.92 -19.98 -10.59
C LEU A 139 -2.38 -18.94 -9.55
N ALA A 140 -1.50 -18.57 -8.65
CA ALA A 140 -1.68 -17.43 -7.78
C ALA A 140 -0.49 -16.47 -7.89
N GLN A 141 -0.75 -15.20 -7.61
CA GLN A 141 0.26 -14.15 -7.52
C GLN A 141 0.25 -13.58 -6.10
N ALA A 142 1.42 -13.32 -5.55
CA ALA A 142 1.54 -12.55 -4.33
C ALA A 142 2.55 -11.43 -4.52
N THR A 143 2.19 -10.25 -4.05
CA THR A 143 3.06 -9.06 -4.04
C THR A 143 3.08 -8.46 -2.66
N THR A 144 4.24 -8.02 -2.21
CA THR A 144 4.42 -7.36 -0.92
C THR A 144 5.22 -6.09 -1.07
N ILE A 145 4.94 -5.11 -0.20
CA ILE A 145 5.80 -3.95 0.02
C ILE A 145 6.07 -3.85 1.51
N TYR A 146 7.33 -3.95 1.87
CA TYR A 146 7.81 -3.66 3.22
C TYR A 146 8.49 -2.30 3.19
N TYR A 147 7.94 -1.33 3.91
CA TYR A 147 8.47 0.02 3.99
C TYR A 147 8.77 0.39 5.44
N ARG A 148 10.00 0.83 5.70
CA ARG A 148 10.43 1.35 6.98
C ARG A 148 11.31 2.57 6.76
N ALA A 149 10.98 3.68 7.41
CA ALA A 149 11.76 4.90 7.37
C ALA A 149 11.84 5.54 8.77
N LYS A 150 12.83 6.39 8.96
CA LYS A 150 12.98 7.22 10.16
C LYS A 150 12.48 8.62 9.89
N TRP A 151 11.97 9.27 10.92
CA TRP A 151 11.68 10.69 10.85
C TRP A 151 12.97 11.49 10.64
N SER A 152 12.95 12.52 9.81
CA SER A 152 14.06 13.48 9.71
C SER A 152 14.26 14.19 11.04
N GLU A 153 13.15 14.60 11.66
CA GLU A 153 13.09 15.16 13.01
C GLU A 153 12.36 14.18 13.93
N GLU A 154 13.10 13.50 14.80
CA GLU A 154 12.56 12.44 15.65
C GLU A 154 11.71 13.04 16.78
N PHE A 155 10.60 12.36 17.12
CA PHE A 155 9.86 12.65 18.33
C PHE A 155 10.64 12.18 19.56
N SER A 156 10.77 13.05 20.56
CA SER A 156 11.46 12.69 21.82
C SER A 156 10.60 11.74 22.65
N LYS A 157 11.22 10.67 23.16
CA LYS A 157 10.54 9.76 24.09
C LYS A 157 10.08 10.46 25.38
N SER A 158 10.80 11.49 25.82
CA SER A 158 10.42 12.27 27.01
C SER A 158 9.23 13.20 26.77
N GLN A 159 8.85 13.40 25.53
CA GLN A 159 7.66 14.16 25.11
C GLN A 159 6.54 13.26 24.60
N THR A 160 6.59 11.97 24.93
CA THR A 160 5.51 11.03 24.66
C THR A 160 4.76 10.79 25.97
N SER A 161 3.46 10.99 25.97
CA SER A 161 2.59 10.81 27.13
C SER A 161 1.22 10.26 26.73
N GLU A 162 0.55 9.65 27.68
CA GLU A 162 -0.86 9.26 27.49
C GLU A 162 -1.73 10.50 27.33
N ASP A 163 -2.64 10.45 26.38
CA ASP A 163 -3.68 11.46 26.15
C ASP A 163 -4.93 10.77 25.55
N THR A 164 -6.01 11.53 25.37
CA THR A 164 -7.27 11.03 24.88
C THR A 164 -7.38 11.20 23.37
N PHE A 165 -7.60 10.09 22.66
CA PHE A 165 -8.00 10.09 21.26
C PHE A 165 -9.53 10.01 21.18
N HIS A 166 -10.16 11.03 20.60
CA HIS A 166 -11.61 11.11 20.41
C HIS A 166 -12.02 10.36 19.14
N ALA A 167 -12.34 9.07 19.26
CA ALA A 167 -12.84 8.26 18.16
C ALA A 167 -14.37 8.30 18.09
N ASP A 168 -14.94 8.01 16.92
CA ASP A 168 -16.40 7.94 16.75
C ASP A 168 -17.06 6.91 17.68
N SER A 169 -16.33 5.85 18.04
CA SER A 169 -16.78 4.81 18.98
C SER A 169 -16.66 5.22 20.45
N GLY A 170 -16.09 6.40 20.76
CA GLY A 170 -15.83 6.90 22.10
C GLY A 170 -14.35 7.17 22.36
N ASP A 171 -14.07 7.76 23.50
CA ASP A 171 -12.73 8.18 23.92
C ASP A 171 -11.81 6.97 24.18
N ILE A 172 -10.59 7.03 23.65
CA ILE A 172 -9.56 6.01 23.80
C ILE A 172 -8.31 6.66 24.39
N THR A 173 -7.78 6.13 25.49
CA THR A 173 -6.48 6.54 26.03
C THR A 173 -5.37 5.83 25.27
N CYS A 174 -4.46 6.60 24.67
CA CYS A 174 -3.28 6.06 23.98
C CYS A 174 -2.07 7.01 24.13
N GLU A 175 -0.89 6.51 23.76
CA GLU A 175 0.32 7.34 23.78
C GLU A 175 0.31 8.31 22.60
N PHE A 176 0.51 9.60 22.91
CA PHE A 176 0.73 10.66 21.93
C PHE A 176 2.20 11.10 21.93
N MET A 177 2.74 11.23 20.74
CA MET A 177 4.05 11.85 20.51
C MET A 177 3.86 13.34 20.30
N HIS A 178 4.48 14.14 21.16
CA HIS A 178 4.37 15.61 21.09
C HIS A 178 5.66 16.24 20.56
N ARG A 179 5.49 17.30 19.77
CA ARG A 179 6.59 18.12 19.25
C ARG A 179 6.11 19.52 18.93
N SER A 180 6.94 20.52 19.21
CA SER A 180 6.69 21.92 18.84
C SER A 180 7.88 22.44 18.07
N ASP A 181 7.71 22.65 16.77
CA ASP A 181 8.77 23.10 15.85
C ASP A 181 8.24 24.09 14.83
N THR A 182 9.17 24.84 14.21
CA THR A 182 8.82 25.60 13.01
C THR A 182 8.64 24.68 11.82
N GLY A 183 7.55 24.86 11.10
CA GLY A 183 7.22 24.04 9.92
C GLY A 183 6.18 24.68 9.04
N THR A 184 5.94 24.08 7.89
CA THR A 184 4.87 24.54 7.01
C THR A 184 3.56 23.85 7.39
N TYR A 185 2.58 24.67 7.73
CA TYR A 185 1.19 24.27 7.89
C TYR A 185 0.46 24.53 6.56
N TYR A 186 -0.34 23.58 6.16
CA TYR A 186 -1.17 23.62 4.95
C TYR A 186 -2.64 23.58 5.35
N TRP A 187 -3.52 24.16 4.51
CA TRP A 187 -4.96 24.05 4.74
C TRP A 187 -5.74 24.03 3.42
N GLY A 188 -6.87 23.36 3.44
CA GLY A 188 -7.91 23.40 2.41
C GLY A 188 -9.21 23.94 2.99
N GLU A 189 -10.30 23.79 2.25
CA GLU A 189 -11.63 24.21 2.71
C GLU A 189 -12.17 23.36 3.87
N LYS A 190 -11.67 22.12 4.02
CA LYS A 190 -12.20 21.12 4.95
C LYS A 190 -11.14 20.45 5.82
N PHE A 191 -9.90 20.88 5.75
CA PHE A 191 -8.81 20.23 6.49
C PHE A 191 -7.64 21.16 6.77
N GLY A 192 -6.93 20.86 7.85
CA GLY A 192 -5.57 21.29 8.08
C GLY A 192 -4.59 20.14 7.82
N ALA A 193 -3.35 20.44 7.45
CA ALA A 193 -2.38 19.40 7.16
C ALA A 193 -0.93 19.81 7.51
N VAL A 194 -0.11 18.77 7.74
CA VAL A 194 1.33 18.89 7.88
C VAL A 194 2.04 17.79 7.12
N ASN A 195 3.26 18.08 6.68
CA ASN A 195 4.17 17.10 6.07
C ASN A 195 5.31 16.82 7.04
N LEU A 196 5.41 15.58 7.50
CA LEU A 196 6.49 15.11 8.34
C LEU A 196 7.54 14.43 7.47
N SER A 197 8.67 15.08 7.28
CA SER A 197 9.76 14.55 6.44
C SER A 197 10.35 13.27 7.00
N LEU A 198 10.64 12.33 6.11
CA LEU A 198 11.36 11.10 6.40
C LEU A 198 12.81 11.23 5.91
N ARG A 199 13.75 10.59 6.62
CA ARG A 199 15.16 10.61 6.22
C ARG A 199 15.33 9.89 4.88
N GLU A 200 15.99 10.55 3.94
CA GLU A 200 16.35 9.99 2.62
C GLU A 200 15.15 9.48 1.78
N SER A 201 13.93 9.82 2.20
CA SER A 201 12.73 9.39 1.49
C SER A 201 11.57 10.33 1.81
N GLY A 202 10.77 10.69 0.90
CA GLY A 202 9.49 11.38 1.00
C GLY A 202 9.05 12.02 2.34
N ALA A 203 7.76 12.05 2.56
CA ALA A 203 7.15 12.56 3.78
C ALA A 203 5.86 11.79 4.10
N MET A 204 5.51 11.76 5.38
CA MET A 204 4.18 11.36 5.83
C MET A 204 3.30 12.62 5.88
N LYS A 205 2.24 12.63 5.11
CA LYS A 205 1.23 13.70 5.14
C LYS A 205 0.15 13.33 6.16
N LEU A 206 -0.07 14.21 7.12
CA LEU A 206 -1.15 14.09 8.08
C LEU A 206 -2.20 15.15 7.75
N LEU A 207 -3.41 14.71 7.45
CA LEU A 207 -4.57 15.57 7.27
C LEU A 207 -5.48 15.44 8.48
N LEU A 208 -5.82 16.58 9.07
CA LEU A 208 -6.80 16.67 10.14
C LEU A 208 -8.08 17.27 9.55
N PRO A 209 -9.19 16.52 9.49
CA PRO A 209 -10.47 17.08 9.08
C PRO A 209 -10.91 18.22 9.99
N ASP A 210 -11.58 19.22 9.44
CA ASP A 210 -12.23 20.26 10.20
C ASP A 210 -13.42 19.69 10.99
N GLU A 211 -13.86 20.40 12.03
CA GLU A 211 -14.98 19.98 12.86
C GLU A 211 -16.23 19.67 12.00
N GLY A 212 -16.80 18.48 12.18
CA GLY A 212 -17.94 17.98 11.43
C GLY A 212 -17.63 17.38 10.06
N VAL A 213 -16.36 17.32 9.67
CA VAL A 213 -15.91 16.62 8.45
C VAL A 213 -15.36 15.25 8.82
N THR A 214 -15.82 14.20 8.14
CA THR A 214 -15.31 12.84 8.37
C THR A 214 -14.10 12.53 7.48
N PRO A 215 -13.21 11.60 7.87
CA PRO A 215 -12.12 11.14 7.01
C PRO A 215 -12.59 10.63 5.64
N GLU A 216 -13.73 9.93 5.60
CA GLU A 216 -14.34 9.44 4.36
C GLU A 216 -14.77 10.58 3.44
N ALA A 217 -15.24 11.70 4.01
CA ALA A 217 -15.60 12.88 3.23
C ALA A 217 -14.36 13.52 2.59
N LEU A 218 -13.21 13.53 3.27
CA LEU A 218 -11.94 13.98 2.69
C LEU A 218 -11.45 13.09 1.55
N LEU A 219 -11.63 11.75 1.67
CA LEU A 219 -11.28 10.82 0.59
C LEU A 219 -12.13 10.98 -0.67
N GLN A 220 -13.28 11.65 -0.59
CA GLN A 220 -14.14 12.00 -1.71
C GLN A 220 -13.96 13.45 -2.16
N ASP A 221 -13.20 14.23 -1.40
CA ASP A 221 -12.94 15.64 -1.69
C ASP A 221 -11.78 15.79 -2.67
N GLY A 222 -12.02 16.46 -3.79
CA GLY A 222 -11.02 16.64 -4.85
C GLY A 222 -9.82 17.48 -4.40
N GLU A 223 -10.03 18.45 -3.52
CA GLU A 223 -8.99 19.31 -2.97
C GLU A 223 -8.06 18.51 -2.03
N ALA A 224 -8.64 17.76 -1.08
CA ALA A 224 -7.89 16.90 -0.18
C ALA A 224 -7.10 15.81 -0.93
N MET A 225 -7.72 15.19 -1.94
CA MET A 225 -7.05 14.18 -2.77
C MET A 225 -5.92 14.78 -3.61
N ASN A 226 -6.09 15.97 -4.18
CA ASN A 226 -5.01 16.66 -4.90
C ASN A 226 -3.82 16.95 -3.98
N PHE A 227 -4.07 17.42 -2.75
CA PHE A 227 -3.02 17.63 -1.76
C PHE A 227 -2.31 16.32 -1.39
N LEU A 228 -3.05 15.25 -1.11
CA LEU A 228 -2.50 13.93 -0.76
C LEU A 228 -1.62 13.37 -1.86
N LEU A 229 -2.04 13.49 -3.11
CA LEU A 229 -1.34 12.96 -4.28
C LEU A 229 -0.16 13.82 -4.75
N GLY A 230 0.16 14.89 -4.03
CA GLY A 230 1.34 15.71 -4.30
C GLY A 230 1.13 16.79 -5.35
N GLY A 231 -0.11 17.20 -5.60
CA GLY A 231 -0.42 18.37 -6.43
C GLY A 231 0.19 19.66 -5.87
N GLU A 232 0.34 20.66 -6.73
CA GLU A 232 0.76 22.00 -6.32
C GLU A 232 -0.21 22.56 -5.28
N TRP A 233 0.33 23.22 -4.23
CA TRP A 233 -0.46 23.70 -3.13
C TRP A 233 -0.03 25.10 -2.69
N GLU A 234 -0.91 26.06 -2.82
CA GLU A 234 -0.62 27.47 -2.52
C GLU A 234 -0.96 27.85 -1.09
N ASN A 235 -2.02 27.24 -0.50
CA ASN A 235 -2.49 27.55 0.83
C ASN A 235 -1.53 26.97 1.89
N SER A 236 -0.48 27.70 2.19
CA SER A 236 0.52 27.29 3.16
C SER A 236 1.11 28.48 3.92
N LYS A 237 1.57 28.22 5.14
CA LYS A 237 2.27 29.21 5.96
C LYS A 237 3.34 28.55 6.81
N PHE A 238 4.51 29.16 6.84
CA PHE A 238 5.57 28.77 7.77
C PHE A 238 5.33 29.41 9.14
N LEU A 239 5.20 28.57 10.17
CA LEU A 239 4.88 29.01 11.51
C LEU A 239 5.36 27.98 12.57
N ILE A 240 5.14 28.25 13.85
CA ILE A 240 5.33 27.24 14.89
C ILE A 240 4.13 26.30 14.86
N VAL A 241 4.39 25.02 14.63
CA VAL A 241 3.40 23.94 14.61
C VAL A 241 3.54 23.11 15.88
N ASN A 242 2.49 23.04 16.67
CA ASN A 242 2.39 22.13 17.80
C ASN A 242 1.74 20.83 17.34
N LEU A 243 2.49 19.75 17.39
CA LEU A 243 2.04 18.44 16.95
C LEU A 243 1.73 17.55 18.14
N SER A 244 0.59 16.87 18.08
CA SER A 244 0.20 15.77 18.96
C SER A 244 -0.27 14.63 18.08
N VAL A 245 0.57 13.63 17.89
CA VAL A 245 0.30 12.52 16.97
C VAL A 245 0.17 11.23 17.79
N PRO A 246 -0.99 10.56 17.77
CA PRO A 246 -1.13 9.29 18.47
C PRO A 246 -0.20 8.25 17.86
N LYS A 247 0.35 7.38 18.69
CA LYS A 247 0.93 6.13 18.17
C LYS A 247 -0.21 5.23 17.72
N PHE A 248 -0.09 4.69 16.53
CA PHE A 248 -1.10 3.81 15.97
C PHE A 248 -0.44 2.59 15.32
N ASP A 249 -1.15 1.49 15.37
CA ASP A 249 -0.92 0.27 14.60
C ASP A 249 -2.21 -0.06 13.88
N VAL A 250 -2.16 -0.14 12.55
CA VAL A 250 -3.34 -0.35 11.70
C VAL A 250 -3.08 -1.50 10.77
N SER A 251 -3.95 -2.48 10.81
CA SER A 251 -4.02 -3.58 9.84
C SER A 251 -5.40 -3.58 9.17
N SER A 252 -5.45 -4.04 7.94
CA SER A 252 -6.72 -4.24 7.23
C SER A 252 -6.62 -5.43 6.28
N ASP A 253 -7.74 -6.11 6.12
CA ASP A 253 -7.98 -7.12 5.09
C ASP A 253 -9.03 -6.57 4.13
N LEU A 254 -8.63 -6.32 2.88
CA LEU A 254 -9.46 -5.66 1.88
C LEU A 254 -9.67 -6.58 0.68
N ASN A 255 -10.90 -7.04 0.48
CA ASN A 255 -11.29 -7.67 -0.77
C ASN A 255 -11.56 -6.60 -1.83
N LEU A 256 -10.67 -6.51 -2.82
CA LEU A 256 -10.71 -5.49 -3.86
C LEU A 256 -11.61 -5.86 -5.06
N ASN A 257 -12.15 -7.08 -5.14
CA ASN A 257 -12.91 -7.55 -6.30
C ASN A 257 -14.05 -6.61 -6.71
N LYS A 258 -14.90 -6.22 -5.75
CA LYS A 258 -16.02 -5.29 -6.03
C LYS A 258 -15.52 -3.94 -6.52
N SER A 259 -14.45 -3.43 -5.93
CA SER A 259 -13.87 -2.14 -6.31
C SER A 259 -13.28 -2.20 -7.72
N LEU A 260 -12.59 -3.28 -8.07
CA LEU A 260 -12.06 -3.51 -9.42
C LEU A 260 -13.17 -3.64 -10.45
N GLN A 261 -14.26 -4.35 -10.12
CA GLN A 261 -15.45 -4.45 -10.99
C GLN A 261 -16.09 -3.08 -11.26
N VAL A 262 -16.25 -2.25 -10.24
CA VAL A 262 -16.76 -0.87 -10.40
C VAL A 262 -15.82 -0.02 -11.28
N LEU A 263 -14.51 -0.30 -11.23
CA LEU A 263 -13.50 0.37 -12.04
C LEU A 263 -13.36 -0.24 -13.45
N GLY A 264 -14.19 -1.22 -13.81
CA GLY A 264 -14.28 -1.79 -15.15
C GLY A 264 -13.47 -3.07 -15.38
N VAL A 265 -12.92 -3.69 -14.32
CA VAL A 265 -12.26 -5.00 -14.41
C VAL A 265 -13.24 -6.07 -13.95
N THR A 266 -13.95 -6.67 -14.92
CA THR A 266 -15.07 -7.58 -14.66
C THR A 266 -14.80 -9.02 -15.09
N ASP A 267 -13.77 -9.24 -15.93
CA ASP A 267 -13.49 -10.51 -16.59
C ASP A 267 -12.21 -11.21 -16.06
N VAL A 268 -11.83 -10.93 -14.82
CA VAL A 268 -10.67 -11.50 -14.13
C VAL A 268 -11.04 -12.10 -12.79
#